data_8e557573a8ed07317d0494f4c9fd4d78
#
_entry.id   8e557573a8ed07317d0494f4c9fd4d78
#
_cell.length_a   1.000
_cell.length_b   1.000
_cell.length_c   1.000
_cell.angle_alpha   90.00
_cell.angle_beta   90.00
_cell.angle_gamma   90.00
#
_symmetry.space_group_name_H-M   'P 1'
#
loop_
_entity.id
_entity.type
_entity.pdbx_description
1 polymer ?
#
loop_
_entity_poly.entity_id
_entity_poly.type
_entity_poly.pdbx_seq_one_letter_code
_entity_poly.pdbx_strand_id
1 'polypeptide(L)'
;MPLVSLLRLLRTAFCVAALSFAATAAFAQSGNVAPPEKQKQTDNTAKDGQKSIDEIAEAAQLLTGPAGNPECVWLGRRVVSLLWRDDLDTAIRHLDIYDRFGCPSSHIQATFRCLVRQGHIDPKAPESLNGRVHICWLNPGLAPAPAAAAAAQPPAATSGGTTPR
;
A
#
# COMPACT_ATOMS: atom_id res chain seq x y z
N MET A 1 63.25 -23.02 3.48
CA MET A 1 62.11 -22.13 3.72
C MET A 1 61.70 -21.24 2.49
N PRO A 2 62.15 -21.48 1.24
CA PRO A 2 61.71 -20.67 0.10
C PRO A 2 60.41 -21.13 -0.59
N LEU A 3 60.01 -22.41 -0.35
CA LEU A 3 58.88 -22.99 -1.07
C LEU A 3 57.52 -22.40 -0.67
N VAL A 4 57.35 -22.05 0.62
CA VAL A 4 56.10 -21.48 1.14
C VAL A 4 55.85 -20.04 0.64
N SER A 5 56.96 -19.30 0.44
CA SER A 5 56.87 -17.94 -0.10
C SER A 5 56.45 -17.91 -1.56
N LEU A 6 56.96 -18.89 -2.33
CA LEU A 6 56.62 -19.03 -3.75
C LEU A 6 55.13 -19.38 -3.97
N LEU A 7 54.58 -20.27 -3.09
CA LEU A 7 53.20 -20.64 -3.15
C LEU A 7 52.22 -19.50 -2.79
N ARG A 8 52.65 -18.60 -1.92
CA ARG A 8 51.85 -17.40 -1.58
C ARG A 8 51.81 -16.40 -2.71
N LEU A 9 52.93 -16.19 -3.40
CA LEU A 9 53.03 -15.29 -4.54
C LEU A 9 52.19 -15.79 -5.74
N LEU A 10 52.19 -17.09 -6.00
CA LEU A 10 51.34 -17.68 -7.04
C LEU A 10 49.81 -17.55 -6.73
N ARG A 11 49.42 -17.67 -5.47
CA ARG A 11 48.00 -17.52 -5.06
C ARG A 11 47.50 -16.08 -5.21
N THR A 12 48.35 -15.07 -4.92
CA THR A 12 47.95 -13.66 -5.06
C THR A 12 47.89 -13.22 -6.54
N ALA A 13 48.77 -13.74 -7.39
CA ALA A 13 48.74 -13.48 -8.84
C ALA A 13 47.48 -14.07 -9.52
N PHE A 14 46.99 -15.24 -9.04
CA PHE A 14 45.80 -15.87 -9.61
C PHE A 14 44.50 -15.18 -9.20
N CYS A 15 44.45 -14.60 -7.99
CA CYS A 15 43.27 -13.82 -7.55
C CYS A 15 43.12 -12.50 -8.28
N VAL A 16 44.22 -11.83 -8.67
CA VAL A 16 44.15 -10.55 -9.38
C VAL A 16 43.72 -10.76 -10.83
N ALA A 17 44.10 -11.87 -11.46
CA ALA A 17 43.71 -12.19 -12.86
C ALA A 17 42.19 -12.58 -12.96
N ALA A 18 41.57 -13.11 -11.89
CA ALA A 18 40.17 -13.49 -11.89
C ALA A 18 39.20 -12.31 -11.73
N LEU A 19 39.65 -11.17 -11.20
CA LEU A 19 38.84 -9.99 -10.99
C LEU A 19 38.73 -9.08 -12.23
N SER A 20 39.50 -9.30 -13.26
CA SER A 20 39.51 -8.47 -14.49
C SER A 20 38.48 -8.91 -15.55
N PHE A 21 37.76 -10.03 -15.38
CA PHE A 21 36.84 -10.56 -16.39
C PHE A 21 35.35 -10.35 -16.08
N ALA A 22 34.99 -9.64 -15.00
CA ALA A 22 33.60 -9.47 -14.58
C ALA A 22 33.00 -8.10 -14.96
N ALA A 23 33.61 -7.33 -15.88
CA ALA A 23 33.16 -5.98 -16.21
C ALA A 23 32.54 -5.85 -17.62
N THR A 24 32.02 -6.92 -18.21
CA THR A 24 31.09 -6.82 -19.34
C THR A 24 29.73 -7.35 -18.96
N ALA A 25 29.08 -6.70 -17.99
CA ALA A 25 27.64 -6.82 -17.85
C ALA A 25 27.02 -6.21 -19.10
N ALA A 26 26.60 -7.07 -19.99
CA ALA A 26 25.79 -6.72 -21.13
C ALA A 26 24.58 -5.91 -20.65
N PHE A 27 24.53 -4.65 -21.01
CA PHE A 27 23.28 -3.92 -21.11
C PHE A 27 22.49 -4.61 -22.24
N ALA A 28 21.78 -5.67 -21.92
CA ALA A 28 20.70 -6.16 -22.74
C ALA A 28 19.59 -5.10 -22.66
N GLN A 29 19.75 -4.02 -23.39
CA GLN A 29 18.64 -3.19 -23.76
C GLN A 29 17.77 -4.04 -24.68
N SER A 30 16.75 -4.64 -24.10
CA SER A 30 15.60 -5.09 -24.86
C SER A 30 14.98 -3.86 -25.51
N GLY A 31 15.43 -3.57 -26.73
CA GLY A 31 14.78 -2.62 -27.61
C GLY A 31 13.43 -3.17 -28.02
N ASN A 32 12.45 -3.14 -27.13
CA ASN A 32 11.06 -3.28 -27.47
C ASN A 32 10.57 -1.89 -27.88
N VAL A 33 10.50 -1.67 -29.20
CA VAL A 33 9.71 -0.59 -29.77
C VAL A 33 8.25 -0.86 -29.39
N ALA A 34 7.78 -0.18 -28.36
CA ALA A 34 6.45 -0.31 -27.86
C ALA A 34 5.46 0.43 -28.77
N PRO A 35 4.27 -0.15 -29.04
CA PRO A 35 3.18 0.54 -29.71
C PRO A 35 2.73 1.80 -28.92
N PRO A 36 2.01 2.75 -29.55
CA PRO A 36 1.68 4.07 -28.97
C PRO A 36 0.81 4.07 -27.71
N GLU A 37 0.31 2.93 -27.24
CA GLU A 37 -0.45 2.84 -25.99
C GLU A 37 0.37 3.07 -24.69
N LYS A 38 1.71 2.98 -24.76
CA LYS A 38 2.57 3.14 -23.56
C LYS A 38 2.65 4.57 -23.03
N GLN A 39 2.44 5.60 -23.87
CA GLN A 39 2.50 6.98 -23.41
C GLN A 39 1.37 7.32 -22.44
N LYS A 40 0.15 6.85 -22.70
CA LYS A 40 -1.00 7.10 -21.82
C LYS A 40 -0.87 6.42 -20.46
N GLN A 41 -0.21 5.26 -20.42
CA GLN A 41 0.04 4.53 -19.17
C GLN A 41 1.14 5.18 -18.33
N THR A 42 2.17 5.76 -18.94
CA THR A 42 3.25 6.48 -18.24
C THR A 42 2.73 7.77 -17.60
N ASP A 43 1.86 8.52 -18.29
CA ASP A 43 1.26 9.74 -17.76
C ASP A 43 0.32 9.46 -16.58
N ASN A 44 -0.44 8.38 -16.62
CA ASN A 44 -1.31 7.97 -15.51
C ASN A 44 -0.49 7.54 -14.29
N THR A 45 0.58 6.78 -14.48
CA THR A 45 1.48 6.36 -13.38
C THR A 45 2.16 7.55 -12.70
N ALA A 46 2.55 8.57 -13.46
CA ALA A 46 3.14 9.79 -12.91
C ALA A 46 2.10 10.59 -12.10
N LYS A 47 0.87 10.70 -12.57
CA LYS A 47 -0.24 11.36 -11.85
C LYS A 47 -0.64 10.62 -10.59
N ASP A 48 -0.71 9.31 -10.64
CA ASP A 48 -1.04 8.47 -9.48
C ASP A 48 0.08 8.54 -8.42
N GLY A 49 1.34 8.59 -8.85
CA GLY A 49 2.49 8.80 -7.97
C GLY A 49 2.44 10.15 -7.28
N GLN A 50 2.17 11.22 -8.02
CA GLN A 50 2.05 12.58 -7.45
C GLN A 50 0.89 12.65 -6.44
N LYS A 51 -0.29 12.15 -6.80
CA LYS A 51 -1.44 12.10 -5.90
C LYS A 51 -1.12 11.35 -4.60
N SER A 52 -0.41 10.24 -4.67
CA SER A 52 0.00 9.49 -3.48
C SER A 52 0.94 10.29 -2.58
N ILE A 53 1.85 11.08 -3.15
CA ILE A 53 2.75 11.96 -2.40
C ILE A 53 1.95 13.07 -1.70
N ASP A 54 1.01 13.70 -2.40
CA ASP A 54 0.18 14.77 -1.86
C ASP A 54 -0.70 14.25 -0.71
N GLU A 55 -1.29 13.08 -0.85
CA GLU A 55 -2.09 12.43 0.19
C GLU A 55 -1.27 12.05 1.43
N ILE A 56 0.00 11.66 1.27
CA ILE A 56 0.92 11.40 2.38
C ILE A 56 1.27 12.72 3.10
N ALA A 57 1.56 13.77 2.35
CA ALA A 57 1.84 15.09 2.91
C ALA A 57 0.64 15.67 3.68
N GLU A 58 -0.57 15.50 3.17
CA GLU A 58 -1.81 15.87 3.86
C GLU A 58 -1.95 15.13 5.20
N ALA A 59 -1.74 13.81 5.20
CA ALA A 59 -1.82 13.01 6.41
C ALA A 59 -0.80 13.44 7.47
N ALA A 60 0.42 13.79 7.07
CA ALA A 60 1.47 14.27 7.96
C ALA A 60 1.11 15.62 8.63
N GLN A 61 0.28 16.45 7.97
CA GLN A 61 -0.18 17.73 8.52
C GLN A 61 -1.39 17.58 9.45
N LEU A 62 -2.30 16.64 9.15
CA LEU A 62 -3.57 16.49 9.85
C LEU A 62 -3.53 15.52 11.03
N LEU A 63 -2.66 14.51 10.96
CA LEU A 63 -2.56 13.49 12.00
C LEU A 63 -1.41 13.77 12.96
N THR A 64 -1.71 13.70 14.24
CA THR A 64 -0.69 13.78 15.30
C THR A 64 -0.15 12.39 15.63
N GLY A 65 1.15 12.28 15.91
CA GLY A 65 1.81 11.02 16.28
C GLY A 65 2.13 10.11 15.09
N PRO A 66 2.50 8.84 15.36
CA PRO A 66 3.10 7.95 14.35
C PRO A 66 2.18 7.64 13.15
N ALA A 67 0.85 7.73 13.32
CA ALA A 67 -0.10 7.50 12.22
C ALA A 67 0.06 8.52 11.07
N GLY A 68 0.62 9.71 11.35
CA GLY A 68 0.93 10.73 10.35
C GLY A 68 2.30 10.59 9.69
N ASN A 69 3.17 9.69 10.17
CA ASN A 69 4.47 9.48 9.55
C ASN A 69 4.31 8.91 8.15
N PRO A 70 5.09 9.37 7.16
CA PRO A 70 4.96 8.96 5.76
C PRO A 70 4.96 7.45 5.55
N GLU A 71 5.84 6.74 6.25
CA GLU A 71 5.95 5.27 6.18
C GLU A 71 4.68 4.60 6.71
N CYS A 72 4.15 5.10 7.83
CA CYS A 72 2.94 4.57 8.45
C CYS A 72 1.71 4.85 7.59
N VAL A 73 1.62 6.03 6.98
CA VAL A 73 0.54 6.38 6.05
C VAL A 73 0.56 5.44 4.84
N TRP A 74 1.73 5.30 4.20
CA TRP A 74 1.86 4.48 3.00
C TRP A 74 1.59 2.99 3.28
N LEU A 75 2.29 2.42 4.26
CA LEU A 75 2.15 1.00 4.62
C LEU A 75 0.75 0.68 5.15
N GLY A 76 0.24 1.51 6.07
CA GLY A 76 -1.05 1.25 6.71
C GLY A 76 -2.21 1.32 5.72
N ARG A 77 -2.25 2.31 4.84
CA ARG A 77 -3.25 2.39 3.76
C ARG A 77 -3.15 1.19 2.82
N ARG A 78 -1.94 0.73 2.53
CA ARG A 78 -1.72 -0.47 1.73
C ARG A 78 -2.29 -1.71 2.43
N VAL A 79 -2.02 -1.88 3.73
CA VAL A 79 -2.59 -2.99 4.53
C VAL A 79 -4.12 -2.97 4.49
N VAL A 80 -4.75 -1.81 4.76
CA VAL A 80 -6.21 -1.66 4.73
C VAL A 80 -6.78 -2.04 3.36
N SER A 81 -6.13 -1.60 2.26
CA SER A 81 -6.56 -1.93 0.89
C SER A 81 -6.44 -3.41 0.56
N LEU A 82 -5.40 -4.08 1.07
CA LEU A 82 -5.19 -5.52 0.88
C LEU A 82 -6.22 -6.34 1.68
N LEU A 83 -6.45 -5.97 2.94
CA LEU A 83 -7.50 -6.58 3.77
C LEU A 83 -8.89 -6.46 3.14
N TRP A 84 -9.19 -5.31 2.52
CA TRP A 84 -10.46 -5.11 1.81
C TRP A 84 -10.63 -6.05 0.61
N ARG A 85 -9.53 -6.41 -0.04
CA ARG A 85 -9.50 -7.31 -1.20
C ARG A 85 -9.34 -8.78 -0.83
N ASP A 86 -9.34 -9.11 0.47
CA ASP A 86 -9.11 -10.46 1.00
C ASP A 86 -7.72 -11.03 0.63
N ASP A 87 -6.74 -10.16 0.35
CA ASP A 87 -5.34 -10.55 0.10
C ASP A 87 -4.58 -10.57 1.44
N LEU A 88 -4.87 -11.59 2.26
CA LEU A 88 -4.35 -11.69 3.61
C LEU A 88 -2.85 -11.96 3.65
N ASP A 89 -2.33 -12.77 2.75
CA ASP A 89 -0.90 -13.09 2.69
C ASP A 89 -0.04 -11.83 2.48
N THR A 90 -0.42 -11.00 1.53
CA THR A 90 0.28 -9.76 1.24
C THR A 90 0.06 -8.74 2.37
N ALA A 91 -1.15 -8.70 2.94
CA ALA A 91 -1.47 -7.81 4.06
C ALA A 91 -0.60 -8.11 5.29
N ILE A 92 -0.44 -9.38 5.67
CA ILE A 92 0.37 -9.80 6.82
C ILE A 92 1.85 -9.38 6.63
N ARG A 93 2.40 -9.55 5.43
CA ARG A 93 3.79 -9.14 5.14
C ARG A 93 3.98 -7.62 5.28
N HIS A 94 3.02 -6.83 4.83
CA HIS A 94 3.05 -5.37 4.98
C HIS A 94 2.85 -4.96 6.44
N LEU A 95 2.02 -5.68 7.19
CA LEU A 95 1.78 -5.45 8.61
C LEU A 95 3.05 -5.69 9.44
N ASP A 96 3.81 -6.74 9.13
CA ASP A 96 5.11 -7.02 9.77
C ASP A 96 6.11 -5.85 9.56
N ILE A 97 6.12 -5.28 8.37
CA ILE A 97 6.95 -4.09 8.07
C ILE A 97 6.41 -2.86 8.82
N TYR A 98 5.10 -2.67 8.83
CA TYR A 98 4.42 -1.58 9.52
C TYR A 98 4.76 -1.54 11.03
N ASP A 99 4.74 -2.72 11.67
CA ASP A 99 5.09 -2.86 13.09
C ASP A 99 6.57 -2.54 13.35
N ARG A 100 7.48 -2.88 12.43
CA ARG A 100 8.91 -2.55 12.54
C ARG A 100 9.18 -1.05 12.49
N PHE A 101 8.35 -0.27 11.81
CA PHE A 101 8.41 1.19 11.83
C PHE A 101 7.77 1.82 13.08
N GLY A 102 7.27 1.02 14.03
CA GLY A 102 6.60 1.50 15.22
C GLY A 102 5.25 2.17 14.95
N CYS A 103 4.61 1.78 13.85
CA CYS A 103 3.34 2.35 13.44
C CYS A 103 2.18 1.78 14.27
N PRO A 104 1.11 2.57 14.56
CA PRO A 104 0.03 2.16 15.46
C PRO A 104 -0.96 1.22 14.77
N SER A 105 -0.93 -0.08 15.07
CA SER A 105 -1.86 -1.09 14.54
C SER A 105 -3.33 -0.80 14.87
N SER A 106 -3.60 -0.10 15.97
CA SER A 106 -4.95 0.40 16.32
C SER A 106 -5.51 1.37 15.28
N HIS A 107 -4.66 2.14 14.60
CA HIS A 107 -5.09 3.05 13.54
C HIS A 107 -5.55 2.30 12.29
N ILE A 108 -4.87 1.21 11.91
CA ILE A 108 -5.33 0.30 10.83
C ILE A 108 -6.73 -0.25 11.15
N GLN A 109 -6.94 -0.75 12.37
CA GLN A 109 -8.24 -1.27 12.78
C GLN A 109 -9.34 -0.21 12.73
N ALA A 110 -9.06 1.00 13.19
CA ALA A 110 -10.00 2.10 13.18
C ALA A 110 -10.35 2.53 11.73
N THR A 111 -9.34 2.61 10.87
CA THR A 111 -9.50 2.92 9.44
C THR A 111 -10.32 1.85 8.72
N PHE A 112 -10.06 0.57 8.97
CA PHE A 112 -10.81 -0.52 8.36
C PHE A 112 -12.28 -0.51 8.81
N ARG A 113 -12.56 -0.28 10.10
CA ARG A 113 -13.95 -0.12 10.59
C ARG A 113 -14.65 1.07 9.93
N CYS A 114 -13.96 2.19 9.74
CA CYS A 114 -14.49 3.33 9.01
C CYS A 114 -14.86 2.91 7.57
N LEU A 115 -13.96 2.23 6.87
CA LEU A 115 -14.17 1.78 5.50
C LEU A 115 -15.41 0.88 5.38
N VAL A 116 -15.58 -0.07 6.30
CA VAL A 116 -16.77 -0.95 6.36
C VAL A 116 -18.05 -0.13 6.57
N ARG A 117 -18.02 0.87 7.47
CA ARG A 117 -19.19 1.74 7.71
C ARG A 117 -19.56 2.61 6.52
N GLN A 118 -18.56 3.03 5.72
CA GLN A 118 -18.83 3.86 4.52
C GLN A 118 -19.57 3.08 3.44
N GLY A 119 -19.38 1.77 3.32
CA GLY A 119 -20.04 0.95 2.29
C GLY A 119 -19.81 1.45 0.87
N HIS A 120 -20.53 0.87 -0.11
CA HIS A 120 -20.61 1.33 -1.50
C HIS A 120 -19.27 1.66 -2.17
N ILE A 121 -18.30 0.73 -2.07
CA ILE A 121 -17.05 0.83 -2.81
C ILE A 121 -17.25 0.06 -4.11
N ASP A 122 -17.10 0.75 -5.24
CA ASP A 122 -17.19 0.12 -6.54
C ASP A 122 -15.97 -0.79 -6.78
N PRO A 123 -16.12 -2.11 -6.88
CA PRO A 123 -15.02 -3.03 -7.11
C PRO A 123 -14.36 -2.84 -8.48
N LYS A 124 -15.04 -2.17 -9.42
CA LYS A 124 -14.54 -1.90 -10.77
C LYS A 124 -13.73 -0.59 -10.85
N ALA A 125 -13.81 0.25 -9.82
CA ALA A 125 -13.10 1.52 -9.75
C ALA A 125 -12.08 1.48 -8.60
N PRO A 126 -10.84 1.01 -8.83
CA PRO A 126 -9.82 0.88 -7.78
C PRO A 126 -9.50 2.21 -7.07
N GLU A 127 -9.61 3.34 -7.75
CA GLU A 127 -9.46 4.67 -7.15
C GLU A 127 -10.57 5.00 -6.15
N SER A 128 -11.77 4.42 -6.27
CA SER A 128 -12.83 4.60 -5.28
C SER A 128 -12.44 4.01 -3.93
N LEU A 129 -11.80 2.84 -3.93
CA LEU A 129 -11.24 2.22 -2.73
C LEU A 129 -10.10 3.07 -2.15
N ASN A 130 -9.12 3.47 -2.97
CA ASN A 130 -7.96 4.24 -2.52
C ASN A 130 -8.38 5.58 -1.89
N GLY A 131 -9.31 6.30 -2.51
CA GLY A 131 -9.85 7.54 -1.98
C GLY A 131 -10.61 7.34 -0.65
N ARG A 132 -11.41 6.27 -0.53
CA ARG A 132 -12.10 5.95 0.72
C ARG A 132 -11.15 5.55 1.84
N VAL A 133 -10.13 4.75 1.53
CA VAL A 133 -9.08 4.39 2.48
C VAL A 133 -8.37 5.65 2.98
N HIS A 134 -8.05 6.59 2.09
CA HIS A 134 -7.42 7.85 2.47
C HIS A 134 -8.29 8.67 3.42
N ILE A 135 -9.55 8.91 3.07
CA ILE A 135 -10.49 9.65 3.92
C ILE A 135 -10.65 8.99 5.29
N CYS A 136 -10.80 7.67 5.34
CA CYS A 136 -10.89 6.92 6.59
C CYS A 136 -9.57 6.90 7.38
N TRP A 137 -8.42 7.01 6.70
CA TRP A 137 -7.13 7.16 7.35
C TRP A 137 -7.02 8.48 8.10
N LEU A 138 -7.45 9.57 7.45
CA LEU A 138 -7.44 10.91 8.05
C LEU A 138 -8.49 11.06 9.16
N ASN A 139 -9.66 10.45 9.00
CA ASN A 139 -10.75 10.53 9.96
C ASN A 139 -11.41 9.17 10.19
N PRO A 140 -10.85 8.30 11.05
CA PRO A 140 -11.43 7.00 11.36
C PRO A 140 -12.82 7.07 12.03
N GLY A 141 -13.16 8.22 12.60
CA GLY A 141 -14.47 8.49 13.22
C GLY A 141 -15.56 8.96 12.25
N LEU A 142 -15.26 9.05 10.96
CA LEU A 142 -16.20 9.54 9.95
C LEU A 142 -17.55 8.81 10.01
N ALA A 143 -18.64 9.59 10.01
CA ALA A 143 -20.00 9.07 10.00
C ALA A 143 -20.27 8.26 8.71
N PRO A 144 -21.16 7.26 8.75
CA PRO A 144 -21.57 6.50 7.57
C PRO A 144 -22.08 7.42 6.47
N ALA A 145 -21.82 7.04 5.20
CA ALA A 145 -22.43 7.74 4.07
C ALA A 145 -23.97 7.62 4.13
N PRO A 146 -24.73 8.64 3.73
CA PRO A 146 -26.20 8.66 3.88
C PRO A 146 -26.92 7.42 3.35
N ALA A 147 -26.46 6.86 2.22
CA ALA A 147 -27.03 5.64 1.65
C ALA A 147 -26.77 4.39 2.50
N ALA A 148 -25.61 4.29 3.16
CA ALA A 148 -25.27 3.19 4.05
C ALA A 148 -26.05 3.30 5.38
N ALA A 149 -26.27 4.53 5.87
CA ALA A 149 -27.09 4.79 7.07
C ALA A 149 -28.54 4.39 6.84
N ALA A 150 -29.11 4.63 5.66
CA ALA A 150 -30.46 4.23 5.31
C ALA A 150 -30.64 2.70 5.22
N ALA A 151 -29.62 1.97 4.75
CA ALA A 151 -29.64 0.51 4.66
C ALA A 151 -29.46 -0.19 6.03
N ALA A 152 -28.87 0.49 7.00
CA ALA A 152 -28.67 -0.03 8.35
C ALA A 152 -29.87 0.16 9.29
N GLN A 153 -30.91 0.89 8.86
CA GLN A 153 -32.13 1.01 9.64
C GLN A 153 -32.94 -0.29 9.55
N PRO A 154 -33.32 -0.92 10.69
CA PRO A 154 -34.25 -2.02 10.68
C PRO A 154 -35.57 -1.58 10.02
N PRO A 155 -36.25 -2.46 9.27
CA PRO A 155 -37.56 -2.11 8.73
C PRO A 155 -38.47 -1.66 9.87
N ALA A 156 -39.05 -0.47 9.72
CA ALA A 156 -39.97 0.09 10.69
C ALA A 156 -41.07 -0.94 10.92
N ALA A 157 -41.19 -1.41 12.16
CA ALA A 157 -42.25 -2.33 12.55
C ALA A 157 -43.61 -1.66 12.23
N THR A 158 -44.28 -2.17 11.23
CA THR A 158 -45.64 -1.76 10.90
C THR A 158 -46.52 -2.20 12.04
N SER A 159 -46.86 -1.26 12.94
CA SER A 159 -47.87 -1.47 13.97
C SER A 159 -49.18 -1.73 13.29
N GLY A 160 -49.49 -3.01 13.09
CA GLY A 160 -50.81 -3.46 12.69
C GLY A 160 -51.83 -3.08 13.77
N GLY A 161 -52.54 -2.00 13.51
CA GLY A 161 -53.68 -1.63 14.35
C GLY A 161 -54.77 -2.72 14.28
N THR A 162 -54.91 -3.50 15.33
CA THR A 162 -56.06 -4.37 15.53
C THR A 162 -57.20 -3.52 16.08
N THR A 163 -58.19 -3.26 15.24
CA THR A 163 -59.47 -2.66 15.69
C THR A 163 -60.30 -3.76 16.33
N PRO A 164 -60.70 -3.63 17.61
CA PRO A 164 -61.68 -4.55 18.21
C PRO A 164 -63.08 -4.17 17.76
N ARG A 165 -63.82 -5.17 17.39
CA ARG A 165 -65.28 -5.11 17.17
C ARG A 165 -66.00 -5.74 18.33
#